data_396f5a6a292548453234d9aa19f64d34
#
_entry.id   396f5a6a292548453234d9aa19f64d34
#
_cell.length_a   1.000
_cell.length_b   1.000
_cell.length_c   1.000
_cell.angle_alpha   90.00
_cell.angle_beta   90.00
_cell.angle_gamma   90.00
#
_symmetry.space_group_name_H-M   'P 1'
#
loop_
_entity.id
_entity.type
_entity.pdbx_description
1 polymer ?
#
loop_
_entity_poly.entity_id
_entity_poly.type
_entity_poly.pdbx_seq_one_letter_code
_entity_poly.pdbx_strand_id
1 'polypeptide(L)'
;LEIVKNPLNLKPFLPNYTKQVKLEDHKIKIKLTKDILDIKGEGGIYIGDELEKLSYNIINNDGKITFDTKLNIKNNPLIINFLDYKKKKGDSSDILLKGIYKKNEELILQTISITEKNNQILIKDLLFSKNLKIKDFDYVKLDYRNKNNLINKIELKRTKSNFSIKGKSFDATQLINSSMNDDEGSTIFENFNSKFDIKIDTIFI
;
A
#
# COMPACT_ATOMS: atom_id res chain seq x y z
N LEU A 1 -21.15 -9.00 10.18
CA LEU A 1 -21.42 -8.51 8.83
C LEU A 1 -20.47 -9.20 7.86
N GLU A 2 -20.97 -9.75 6.78
CA GLU A 2 -20.18 -10.40 5.74
C GLU A 2 -20.30 -9.61 4.42
N ILE A 3 -19.16 -9.28 3.82
CA ILE A 3 -19.11 -8.64 2.50
C ILE A 3 -18.75 -9.72 1.49
N VAL A 4 -19.70 -10.07 0.64
CA VAL A 4 -19.61 -11.22 -0.29
C VAL A 4 -18.78 -10.91 -1.55
N LYS A 5 -18.48 -9.65 -1.85
CA LYS A 5 -17.81 -9.25 -3.09
C LYS A 5 -16.77 -8.17 -2.83
N ASN A 6 -15.49 -8.57 -2.75
CA ASN A 6 -14.38 -7.62 -2.71
C ASN A 6 -13.63 -7.66 -4.05
N PRO A 7 -13.58 -6.56 -4.81
CA PRO A 7 -12.89 -6.52 -6.10
C PRO A 7 -11.36 -6.51 -5.98
N LEU A 8 -10.81 -6.20 -4.78
CA LEU A 8 -9.38 -6.10 -4.59
C LEU A 8 -8.77 -7.49 -4.36
N ASN A 9 -7.77 -7.84 -5.15
CA ASN A 9 -6.96 -9.02 -4.90
C ASN A 9 -5.78 -8.66 -3.99
N LEU A 10 -5.95 -8.86 -2.69
CA LEU A 10 -4.90 -8.61 -1.69
C LEU A 10 -4.04 -9.84 -1.40
N LYS A 11 -4.32 -10.98 -2.03
CA LYS A 11 -3.60 -12.24 -1.79
C LYS A 11 -2.09 -12.17 -2.01
N PRO A 12 -1.55 -11.40 -2.98
CA PRO A 12 -0.11 -11.23 -3.14
C PRO A 12 0.58 -10.60 -1.92
N PHE A 13 -0.15 -9.76 -1.16
CA PHE A 13 0.37 -9.07 0.04
C PHE A 13 -0.01 -9.77 1.34
N LEU A 14 -1.18 -10.37 1.36
CA LEU A 14 -1.79 -11.06 2.50
C LEU A 14 -2.13 -12.49 2.07
N PRO A 15 -1.20 -13.46 2.21
CA PRO A 15 -1.40 -14.82 1.68
C PRO A 15 -2.66 -15.51 2.18
N ASN A 16 -3.07 -15.23 3.41
CA ASN A 16 -4.27 -15.80 4.03
C ASN A 16 -5.57 -15.06 3.65
N TYR A 17 -5.47 -14.00 2.83
CA TYR A 17 -6.65 -13.23 2.42
C TYR A 17 -7.63 -14.06 1.60
N THR A 18 -8.89 -13.97 1.97
CA THR A 18 -10.02 -14.54 1.24
C THR A 18 -10.87 -13.41 0.65
N LYS A 19 -11.63 -13.72 -0.42
CA LYS A 19 -12.53 -12.72 -1.03
C LYS A 19 -13.72 -12.35 -0.12
N GLN A 20 -14.00 -13.15 0.89
CA GLN A 20 -15.00 -12.86 1.91
C GLN A 20 -14.39 -12.02 3.02
N VAL A 21 -15.04 -10.91 3.36
CA VAL A 21 -14.65 -10.06 4.49
C VAL A 21 -15.68 -10.24 5.60
N LYS A 22 -15.23 -10.76 6.73
CA LYS A 22 -16.04 -10.91 7.93
C LYS A 22 -15.62 -9.85 8.94
N LEU A 23 -16.58 -9.13 9.50
CA LEU A 23 -16.38 -8.12 10.54
C LEU A 23 -16.89 -8.66 11.88
N GLU A 24 -16.16 -8.37 12.97
CA GLU A 24 -16.50 -8.76 14.33
C GLU A 24 -16.41 -7.55 15.26
N ASP A 25 -17.39 -7.40 16.16
CA ASP A 25 -17.51 -6.27 17.11
C ASP A 25 -17.28 -4.91 16.42
N HIS A 26 -17.77 -4.77 15.19
CA HIS A 26 -17.51 -3.65 14.33
C HIS A 26 -18.61 -2.59 14.46
N LYS A 27 -18.26 -1.43 14.96
CA LYS A 27 -19.16 -0.28 15.09
C LYS A 27 -19.11 0.53 13.80
N ILE A 28 -20.27 0.75 13.19
CA ILE A 28 -20.40 1.56 11.97
C ILE A 28 -21.33 2.73 12.27
N LYS A 29 -20.86 3.95 11.97
CA LYS A 29 -21.66 5.17 12.02
C LYS A 29 -21.84 5.69 10.59
N ILE A 30 -23.09 5.89 10.19
CA ILE A 30 -23.43 6.42 8.87
C ILE A 30 -24.16 7.74 9.06
N LYS A 31 -23.71 8.79 8.42
CA LYS A 31 -24.36 10.09 8.36
C LYS A 31 -24.62 10.44 6.90
N LEU A 32 -25.89 10.66 6.57
CA LEU A 32 -26.31 11.13 5.26
C LEU A 32 -26.84 12.55 5.39
N THR A 33 -26.27 13.48 4.65
CA THR A 33 -26.73 14.86 4.55
C THR A 33 -26.79 15.21 3.07
N LYS A 34 -27.96 15.59 2.58
CA LYS A 34 -28.21 16.02 1.19
C LYS A 34 -27.41 15.24 0.14
N ASP A 35 -26.15 15.62 -0.09
CA ASP A 35 -25.28 15.05 -1.13
C ASP A 35 -24.02 14.35 -0.54
N ILE A 36 -23.88 14.31 0.81
CA ILE A 36 -22.71 13.77 1.49
C ILE A 36 -23.10 12.53 2.28
N LEU A 37 -22.43 11.41 1.96
CA LEU A 37 -22.44 10.17 2.74
C LEU A 37 -21.12 10.06 3.50
N ASP A 38 -21.17 10.14 4.83
CA ASP A 38 -20.02 9.94 5.74
C ASP A 38 -20.18 8.60 6.47
N ILE A 39 -19.24 7.69 6.27
CA ILE A 39 -19.22 6.37 6.87
C ILE A 39 -17.93 6.21 7.70
N LYS A 40 -18.10 5.99 8.99
CA LYS A 40 -16.99 5.69 9.92
C LYS A 40 -17.19 4.30 10.49
N GLY A 41 -16.12 3.52 10.51
CA GLY A 41 -16.14 2.19 11.10
C GLY A 41 -14.88 1.89 11.89
N GLU A 42 -15.04 1.11 12.97
CA GLU A 42 -13.94 0.59 13.78
C GLU A 42 -14.32 -0.76 14.38
N GLY A 43 -13.37 -1.70 14.43
CA GLY A 43 -13.60 -3.02 15.05
C GLY A 43 -12.69 -4.09 14.46
N GLY A 44 -13.10 -5.33 14.65
CA GLY A 44 -12.40 -6.49 14.12
C GLY A 44 -12.70 -6.74 12.65
N ILE A 45 -11.71 -7.25 11.93
CA ILE A 45 -11.80 -7.77 10.57
C ILE A 45 -11.08 -9.11 10.49
N TYR A 46 -11.71 -10.11 9.90
CA TYR A 46 -11.04 -11.37 9.62
C TYR A 46 -10.28 -11.31 8.30
N ILE A 47 -9.00 -11.67 8.36
CA ILE A 47 -8.15 -11.92 7.19
C ILE A 47 -7.78 -13.41 7.23
N GLY A 48 -8.41 -14.21 6.38
CA GLY A 48 -8.47 -15.66 6.60
C GLY A 48 -9.21 -15.96 7.90
N ASP A 49 -8.62 -16.79 8.75
CA ASP A 49 -9.18 -17.17 10.05
C ASP A 49 -8.68 -16.29 11.22
N GLU A 50 -7.88 -15.27 10.93
CA GLU A 50 -7.25 -14.45 11.96
C GLU A 50 -7.91 -13.08 12.08
N LEU A 51 -8.23 -12.70 13.33
CA LEU A 51 -8.83 -11.42 13.66
C LEU A 51 -7.77 -10.33 13.75
N GLU A 52 -7.98 -9.25 13.01
CA GLU A 52 -7.15 -8.04 12.97
C GLU A 52 -7.99 -6.80 13.32
N LYS A 53 -7.38 -5.63 13.45
CA LYS A 53 -8.09 -4.39 13.79
C LYS A 53 -8.16 -3.45 12.58
N LEU A 54 -9.37 -2.98 12.31
CA LEU A 54 -9.64 -2.05 11.20
C LEU A 54 -10.37 -0.82 11.72
N SER A 55 -9.92 0.36 11.26
CA SER A 55 -10.73 1.59 11.36
C SER A 55 -10.69 2.35 10.04
N TYR A 56 -11.79 3.01 9.71
CA TYR A 56 -11.89 3.79 8.47
C TYR A 56 -12.85 4.97 8.59
N ASN A 57 -12.59 5.98 7.76
CA ASN A 57 -13.50 7.07 7.47
C ASN A 57 -13.61 7.21 5.96
N ILE A 58 -14.83 7.10 5.42
CA ILE A 58 -15.11 7.19 3.98
C ILE A 58 -16.15 8.29 3.79
N ILE A 59 -15.84 9.29 2.98
CA ILE A 59 -16.75 10.38 2.64
C ILE A 59 -16.98 10.33 1.14
N ASN A 60 -18.25 10.19 0.75
CA ASN A 60 -18.67 10.36 -0.62
C ASN A 60 -19.43 11.68 -0.76
N ASN A 61 -18.91 12.56 -1.60
CA ASN A 61 -19.52 13.84 -1.94
C ASN A 61 -19.61 13.94 -3.45
N ASP A 62 -20.80 13.78 -4.00
CA ASP A 62 -21.08 13.86 -5.44
C ASP A 62 -20.13 13.03 -6.31
N GLY A 63 -19.96 11.75 -5.95
CA GLY A 63 -19.10 10.81 -6.68
C GLY A 63 -17.61 10.94 -6.43
N LYS A 64 -17.17 11.94 -5.65
CA LYS A 64 -15.81 12.02 -5.11
C LYS A 64 -15.76 11.31 -3.77
N ILE A 65 -15.03 10.21 -3.71
CA ILE A 65 -14.82 9.43 -2.50
C ILE A 65 -13.45 9.76 -1.93
N THR A 66 -13.43 10.26 -0.68
CA THR A 66 -12.20 10.35 0.12
C THR A 66 -12.21 9.26 1.18
N PHE A 67 -11.07 8.66 1.43
CA PHE A 67 -10.97 7.62 2.44
C PHE A 67 -9.67 7.73 3.25
N ASP A 68 -9.79 7.37 4.52
CA ASP A 68 -8.70 7.23 5.48
C ASP A 68 -8.92 5.90 6.21
N THR A 69 -8.00 4.96 6.04
CA THR A 69 -8.12 3.60 6.54
C THR A 69 -6.87 3.24 7.31
N LYS A 70 -7.03 2.72 8.53
CA LYS A 70 -5.96 2.15 9.33
C LYS A 70 -6.26 0.68 9.60
N LEU A 71 -5.34 -0.19 9.22
CA LEU A 71 -5.37 -1.62 9.47
C LEU A 71 -4.16 -2.01 10.31
N ASN A 72 -4.40 -2.54 11.51
CA ASN A 72 -3.34 -3.12 12.33
C ASN A 72 -3.33 -4.63 12.12
N ILE A 73 -2.23 -5.14 11.58
CA ILE A 73 -2.02 -6.57 11.30
C ILE A 73 -1.02 -7.14 12.30
N LYS A 74 -1.47 -8.09 13.12
CA LYS A 74 -0.60 -8.82 14.05
C LYS A 74 -0.53 -10.31 13.71
N ASN A 75 -1.68 -10.91 13.44
CA ASN A 75 -1.83 -12.36 13.35
C ASN A 75 -1.60 -12.90 11.94
N ASN A 76 -1.60 -12.03 10.93
CA ASN A 76 -1.29 -12.40 9.55
C ASN A 76 0.12 -11.96 9.13
N PRO A 77 0.81 -12.71 8.26
CA PRO A 77 1.99 -12.22 7.59
C PRO A 77 1.61 -11.13 6.58
N LEU A 78 2.53 -10.18 6.36
CA LEU A 78 2.46 -9.22 5.25
C LEU A 78 3.71 -9.39 4.39
N ILE A 79 3.53 -9.52 3.08
CA ILE A 79 4.62 -9.80 2.13
C ILE A 79 4.57 -8.75 1.02
N ILE A 80 5.74 -8.20 0.67
CA ILE A 80 5.92 -7.34 -0.50
C ILE A 80 7.09 -7.89 -1.28
N ASN A 81 6.81 -8.77 -2.25
CA ASN A 81 7.83 -9.58 -2.93
C ASN A 81 8.89 -8.75 -3.64
N PHE A 82 8.50 -7.71 -4.40
CA PHE A 82 9.43 -6.86 -5.15
C PHE A 82 10.38 -6.03 -4.24
N LEU A 83 10.04 -5.89 -2.95
CA LEU A 83 10.90 -5.28 -1.92
C LEU A 83 11.60 -6.32 -1.05
N ASP A 84 11.37 -7.60 -1.25
CA ASP A 84 11.83 -8.67 -0.37
C ASP A 84 11.46 -8.43 1.12
N TYR A 85 10.36 -7.69 1.35
CA TYR A 85 9.88 -7.38 2.68
C TYR A 85 8.89 -8.43 3.17
N LYS A 86 9.08 -8.89 4.40
CA LYS A 86 8.19 -9.84 5.07
C LYS A 86 8.02 -9.51 6.53
N LYS A 87 6.83 -9.12 6.92
CA LYS A 87 6.39 -9.08 8.33
C LYS A 87 5.94 -10.48 8.75
N LYS A 88 6.43 -10.98 9.86
CA LYS A 88 6.06 -12.29 10.39
C LYS A 88 4.73 -12.23 11.15
N LYS A 89 4.03 -13.38 11.25
CA LYS A 89 2.92 -13.57 12.17
C LYS A 89 3.41 -13.33 13.61
N GLY A 90 2.61 -12.61 14.41
CA GLY A 90 2.93 -12.23 15.78
C GLY A 90 3.56 -10.83 15.92
N ASP A 91 4.26 -10.32 14.89
CA ASP A 91 4.72 -8.94 14.87
C ASP A 91 3.57 -8.01 14.48
N SER A 92 3.43 -6.88 15.18
CA SER A 92 2.37 -5.90 14.88
C SER A 92 2.85 -4.91 13.84
N SER A 93 2.03 -4.65 12.83
CA SER A 93 2.26 -3.62 11.80
C SER A 93 1.02 -2.76 11.63
N ASP A 94 1.22 -1.46 11.57
CA ASP A 94 0.19 -0.50 11.20
C ASP A 94 0.29 -0.18 9.70
N ILE A 95 -0.81 -0.37 8.99
CA ILE A 95 -0.98 0.03 7.59
C ILE A 95 -1.95 1.19 7.56
N LEU A 96 -1.50 2.33 7.06
CA LEU A 96 -2.32 3.52 6.81
C LEU A 96 -2.50 3.71 5.31
N LEU A 97 -3.74 3.87 4.89
CA LEU A 97 -4.10 4.14 3.50
C LEU A 97 -5.04 5.34 3.44
N LYS A 98 -4.60 6.43 2.81
CA LYS A 98 -5.44 7.61 2.55
C LYS A 98 -5.49 7.88 1.07
N GLY A 99 -6.66 8.25 0.57
CA GLY A 99 -6.78 8.51 -0.85
C GLY A 99 -8.06 9.20 -1.26
N ILE A 100 -8.11 9.47 -2.56
CA ILE A 100 -9.23 10.10 -3.25
C ILE A 100 -9.52 9.27 -4.49
N TYR A 101 -10.76 8.87 -4.65
CA TYR A 101 -11.26 8.23 -5.86
C TYR A 101 -12.40 9.06 -6.44
N LYS A 102 -12.34 9.32 -7.72
CA LYS A 102 -13.45 9.89 -8.48
C LYS A 102 -13.93 8.90 -9.52
N LYS A 103 -15.23 8.69 -9.56
CA LYS A 103 -15.84 7.75 -10.51
C LYS A 103 -15.44 8.11 -11.95
N ASN A 104 -14.95 7.11 -12.71
CA ASN A 104 -14.45 7.25 -14.08
C ASN A 104 -13.23 8.17 -14.27
N GLU A 105 -12.58 8.59 -13.20
CA GLU A 105 -11.33 9.34 -13.21
C GLU A 105 -10.18 8.52 -12.59
N GLU A 106 -9.21 9.20 -12.05
CA GLU A 106 -8.00 8.64 -11.46
C GLU A 106 -8.20 8.31 -9.98
N LEU A 107 -7.47 7.31 -9.49
CA LEU A 107 -7.31 7.03 -8.07
C LEU A 107 -6.00 7.65 -7.60
N ILE A 108 -6.06 8.50 -6.58
CA ILE A 108 -4.89 9.07 -5.92
C ILE A 108 -4.78 8.46 -4.53
N LEU A 109 -3.70 7.73 -4.27
CA LEU A 109 -3.33 7.32 -2.92
C LEU A 109 -2.38 8.36 -2.34
N GLN A 110 -2.93 9.31 -1.58
CA GLN A 110 -2.17 10.41 -0.96
C GLN A 110 -1.14 9.90 0.06
N THR A 111 -1.43 8.78 0.71
CA THR A 111 -0.51 8.15 1.66
C THR A 111 -0.75 6.65 1.70
N ILE A 112 0.32 5.89 1.50
CA ILE A 112 0.45 4.49 1.88
C ILE A 112 1.59 4.44 2.89
N SER A 113 1.32 3.99 4.11
CA SER A 113 2.35 3.84 5.14
C SER A 113 2.24 2.46 5.78
N ILE A 114 3.35 1.77 5.86
CA ILE A 114 3.49 0.52 6.60
C ILE A 114 4.57 0.74 7.65
N THR A 115 4.22 0.54 8.91
CA THR A 115 5.14 0.70 10.05
C THR A 115 5.13 -0.57 10.89
N GLU A 116 6.31 -1.16 11.10
CA GLU A 116 6.51 -2.34 11.93
C GLU A 116 7.80 -2.16 12.73
N LYS A 117 7.70 -1.99 14.05
CA LYS A 117 8.88 -1.70 14.90
C LYS A 117 9.70 -0.53 14.33
N ASN A 118 10.92 -0.82 13.83
CA ASN A 118 11.82 0.15 13.22
C ASN A 118 11.74 0.17 11.69
N ASN A 119 10.87 -0.67 11.09
CA ASN A 119 10.67 -0.72 9.66
C ASN A 119 9.60 0.30 9.24
N GLN A 120 9.87 1.04 8.18
CA GLN A 120 8.94 1.98 7.58
C GLN A 120 8.99 1.91 6.06
N ILE A 121 7.81 1.75 5.45
CA ILE A 121 7.58 1.93 4.02
C ILE A 121 6.55 3.04 3.88
N LEU A 122 6.89 4.11 3.18
CA LEU A 122 6.00 5.25 2.97
C LEU A 122 6.00 5.64 1.50
N ILE A 123 4.81 5.73 0.91
CA ILE A 123 4.59 6.23 -0.45
C ILE A 123 3.59 7.38 -0.35
N LYS A 124 3.86 8.49 -1.07
CA LYS A 124 2.95 9.63 -1.14
C LYS A 124 2.57 9.97 -2.57
N ASP A 125 1.33 10.39 -2.70
CA ASP A 125 0.72 10.90 -3.92
C ASP A 125 0.88 9.96 -5.12
N LEU A 126 0.62 8.66 -4.86
CA LEU A 126 0.64 7.62 -5.88
C LEU A 126 -0.62 7.74 -6.74
N LEU A 127 -0.43 8.07 -8.01
CA LEU A 127 -1.47 8.26 -8.99
C LEU A 127 -1.67 7.02 -9.85
N PHE A 128 -2.89 6.53 -9.91
CA PHE A 128 -3.29 5.44 -10.79
C PHE A 128 -4.16 5.93 -11.94
N SER A 129 -3.97 5.36 -13.12
CA SER A 129 -4.89 5.49 -14.24
C SER A 129 -6.23 4.78 -13.97
N LYS A 130 -7.20 4.97 -14.86
CA LYS A 130 -8.49 4.24 -14.85
C LYS A 130 -8.33 2.71 -14.86
N ASN A 131 -7.24 2.21 -15.43
CA ASN A 131 -6.92 0.79 -15.52
C ASN A 131 -6.05 0.31 -14.36
N LEU A 132 -5.95 1.10 -13.29
CA LEU A 132 -5.15 0.81 -12.10
C LEU A 132 -3.65 0.60 -12.38
N LYS A 133 -3.13 1.20 -13.47
CA LYS A 133 -1.69 1.27 -13.72
C LYS A 133 -1.10 2.51 -13.06
N ILE A 134 0.08 2.39 -12.47
CA ILE A 134 0.79 3.53 -11.86
C ILE A 134 1.16 4.51 -12.96
N LYS A 135 0.67 5.73 -12.85
CA LYS A 135 1.02 6.86 -13.73
C LYS A 135 2.12 7.70 -13.13
N ASP A 136 2.09 7.87 -11.81
CA ASP A 136 2.95 8.83 -11.14
C ASP A 136 3.00 8.65 -9.63
N PHE A 137 4.00 9.23 -8.98
CA PHE A 137 4.10 9.38 -7.53
C PHE A 137 5.06 10.52 -7.16
N ASP A 138 4.94 11.09 -5.99
CA ASP A 138 5.80 12.20 -5.57
C ASP A 138 6.95 11.76 -4.65
N TYR A 139 6.70 10.80 -3.77
CA TYR A 139 7.67 10.43 -2.76
C TYR A 139 7.56 8.97 -2.34
N VAL A 140 8.72 8.30 -2.23
CA VAL A 140 8.86 6.99 -1.60
C VAL A 140 9.99 7.04 -0.57
N LYS A 141 9.73 6.53 0.63
CA LYS A 141 10.75 6.28 1.66
C LYS A 141 10.71 4.81 2.03
N LEU A 142 11.85 4.17 1.95
CA LEU A 142 12.09 2.82 2.41
C LEU A 142 13.12 2.86 3.53
N ASP A 143 12.76 2.39 4.72
CA ASP A 143 13.67 2.23 5.86
C ASP A 143 13.28 0.93 6.56
N TYR A 144 13.81 -0.21 6.08
CA TYR A 144 13.44 -1.52 6.57
C TYR A 144 14.55 -2.55 6.39
N ARG A 145 14.44 -3.67 7.10
CA ARG A 145 15.25 -4.87 6.85
C ARG A 145 14.44 -5.87 6.04
N ASN A 146 15.07 -6.39 4.98
CA ASN A 146 14.45 -7.45 4.18
C ASN A 146 14.56 -8.83 4.85
N LYS A 147 14.06 -9.88 4.20
CA LYS A 147 14.12 -11.27 4.74
C LYS A 147 15.55 -11.78 4.94
N ASN A 148 16.53 -11.25 4.19
CA ASN A 148 17.97 -11.56 4.31
C ASN A 148 18.67 -10.68 5.34
N ASN A 149 17.91 -9.87 6.12
CA ASN A 149 18.40 -8.94 7.13
C ASN A 149 19.24 -7.77 6.56
N LEU A 150 19.22 -7.55 5.24
CA LEU A 150 19.86 -6.41 4.61
C LEU A 150 19.07 -5.13 4.89
N ILE A 151 19.78 -4.04 5.16
CA ILE A 151 19.18 -2.74 5.40
C ILE A 151 18.84 -2.09 4.06
N ASN A 152 17.58 -1.72 3.89
CA ASN A 152 17.11 -0.91 2.79
C ASN A 152 16.76 0.48 3.33
N LYS A 153 17.56 1.49 2.99
CA LYS A 153 17.39 2.86 3.47
C LYS A 153 17.59 3.84 2.34
N ILE A 154 16.51 4.15 1.65
CA ILE A 154 16.48 5.07 0.52
C ILE A 154 15.27 6.00 0.59
N GLU A 155 15.43 7.18 0.00
CA GLU A 155 14.35 8.11 -0.33
C GLU A 155 14.36 8.39 -1.83
N LEU A 156 13.19 8.33 -2.43
CA LEU A 156 12.94 8.67 -3.81
C LEU A 156 11.99 9.85 -3.85
N LYS A 157 12.40 10.93 -4.53
CA LYS A 157 11.62 12.18 -4.63
C LYS A 157 11.50 12.62 -6.07
N ARG A 158 10.32 13.08 -6.44
CA ARG A 158 10.10 13.76 -7.69
C ARG A 158 10.83 15.11 -7.69
N THR A 159 11.46 15.45 -8.81
CA THR A 159 12.11 16.74 -9.07
C THR A 159 11.67 17.23 -10.45
N LYS A 160 10.76 18.19 -10.53
CA LYS A 160 10.18 18.68 -11.80
C LYS A 160 9.79 17.54 -12.78
N SER A 161 10.72 17.13 -13.66
CA SER A 161 10.51 16.08 -14.67
C SER A 161 11.24 14.76 -14.42
N ASN A 162 12.03 14.67 -13.34
CA ASN A 162 12.90 13.54 -13.03
C ASN A 162 12.65 13.03 -11.61
N PHE A 163 13.30 11.93 -11.26
CA PHE A 163 13.35 11.43 -9.89
C PHE A 163 14.77 11.46 -9.34
N SER A 164 14.91 11.80 -8.07
CA SER A 164 16.15 11.67 -7.32
C SER A 164 16.01 10.54 -6.31
N ILE A 165 16.90 9.57 -6.37
CA ILE A 165 17.01 8.47 -5.40
C ILE A 165 18.26 8.70 -4.57
N LYS A 166 18.11 8.80 -3.25
CA LYS A 166 19.24 8.97 -2.32
C LYS A 166 19.11 7.98 -1.18
N GLY A 167 20.23 7.47 -0.71
CA GLY A 167 20.20 6.58 0.44
C GLY A 167 21.52 5.93 0.78
N LYS A 168 21.48 5.15 1.87
CA LYS A 168 22.65 4.41 2.35
C LYS A 168 22.79 3.06 1.67
N SER A 169 21.68 2.33 1.53
CA SER A 169 21.74 0.98 0.97
C SER A 169 20.39 0.56 0.41
N PHE A 170 20.41 -0.27 -0.61
CA PHE A 170 19.23 -0.88 -1.20
C PHE A 170 19.56 -2.23 -1.82
N ASP A 171 18.75 -3.24 -1.52
CA ASP A 171 18.77 -4.53 -2.20
C ASP A 171 17.84 -4.48 -3.42
N ALA A 172 18.44 -4.40 -4.61
CA ALA A 172 17.75 -4.32 -5.88
C ALA A 172 17.47 -5.69 -6.50
N THR A 173 17.94 -6.77 -5.90
CA THR A 173 17.88 -8.14 -6.46
C THR A 173 16.48 -8.52 -6.94
N GLN A 174 15.46 -8.36 -6.07
CA GLN A 174 14.09 -8.76 -6.42
C GLN A 174 13.44 -7.80 -7.43
N LEU A 175 13.77 -6.52 -7.36
CA LEU A 175 13.27 -5.53 -8.31
C LEU A 175 13.81 -5.79 -9.72
N ILE A 176 15.11 -6.11 -9.82
CA ILE A 176 15.75 -6.46 -11.10
C ILE A 176 15.16 -7.77 -11.63
N ASN A 177 15.09 -8.81 -10.79
CA ASN A 177 14.54 -10.11 -11.19
C ASN A 177 13.08 -9.99 -11.67
N SER A 178 12.25 -9.22 -10.99
CA SER A 178 10.85 -8.99 -11.41
C SER A 178 10.73 -8.16 -12.69
N SER A 179 11.74 -7.33 -13.00
CA SER A 179 11.76 -6.54 -14.25
C SER A 179 12.28 -7.35 -15.45
N MET A 180 13.07 -8.38 -15.21
CA MET A 180 13.64 -9.25 -16.26
C MET A 180 12.70 -10.42 -16.63
N ASN A 181 11.87 -10.86 -15.70
CA ASN A 181 10.87 -11.88 -15.94
C ASN A 181 9.55 -11.17 -16.27
N ASP A 182 8.88 -11.57 -17.37
CA ASP A 182 7.56 -11.04 -17.79
C ASP A 182 6.42 -11.38 -16.81
N ASP A 183 6.73 -11.63 -15.54
CA ASP A 183 5.77 -11.87 -14.48
C ASP A 183 5.00 -10.60 -14.11
N GLU A 184 3.83 -10.76 -13.52
CA GLU A 184 2.79 -9.74 -13.19
C GLU A 184 3.31 -8.41 -12.59
N GLY A 185 4.58 -8.35 -12.15
CA GLY A 185 5.22 -7.14 -11.61
C GLY A 185 5.70 -6.14 -12.69
N SER A 186 6.04 -6.60 -13.91
CA SER A 186 6.54 -5.74 -14.98
C SER A 186 5.47 -4.79 -15.52
N THR A 187 4.21 -5.20 -15.47
CA THR A 187 3.07 -4.40 -15.94
C THR A 187 2.78 -3.18 -15.06
N ILE A 188 3.28 -3.14 -13.82
CA ILE A 188 3.10 -2.00 -12.90
C ILE A 188 3.98 -0.82 -13.33
N PHE A 189 5.16 -1.09 -13.90
CA PHE A 189 6.17 -0.08 -14.26
C PHE A 189 6.22 0.27 -15.76
N GLU A 190 5.40 -0.34 -16.61
CA GLU A 190 5.43 -0.17 -18.08
C GLU A 190 5.30 1.29 -18.58
N ASN A 191 4.73 2.19 -17.79
CA ASN A 191 4.49 3.58 -18.19
C ASN A 191 5.47 4.58 -17.56
N PHE A 192 6.52 4.10 -16.89
CA PHE A 192 7.47 4.96 -16.18
C PHE A 192 8.62 5.40 -17.11
N ASN A 193 8.37 6.36 -18.00
CA ASN A 193 9.42 6.96 -18.84
C ASN A 193 9.99 8.21 -18.15
N SER A 194 10.78 8.01 -17.11
CA SER A 194 11.40 9.09 -16.34
C SER A 194 12.89 8.85 -16.12
N LYS A 195 13.66 9.93 -16.03
CA LYS A 195 15.07 9.85 -15.67
C LYS A 195 15.24 9.78 -14.16
N PHE A 196 16.19 8.97 -13.71
CA PHE A 196 16.53 8.80 -12.31
C PHE A 196 17.97 9.28 -12.05
N ASP A 197 18.13 10.19 -11.09
CA ASP A 197 19.45 10.54 -10.51
C ASP A 197 19.63 9.70 -9.23
N ILE A 198 20.55 8.74 -9.28
CA ILE A 198 20.73 7.74 -8.23
C ILE A 198 22.03 8.01 -7.48
N LYS A 199 21.92 8.21 -6.15
CA LYS A 199 23.02 8.40 -5.19
C LYS A 199 22.79 7.50 -4.00
N ILE A 200 23.21 6.24 -4.10
CA ILE A 200 23.12 5.22 -3.05
C ILE A 200 24.53 4.73 -2.77
N ASP A 201 24.91 4.69 -1.47
CA ASP A 201 26.27 4.29 -1.08
C ASP A 201 26.54 2.80 -1.36
N THR A 202 25.51 1.93 -1.16
CA THR A 202 25.64 0.48 -1.39
C THR A 202 24.39 -0.07 -2.07
N ILE A 203 24.57 -0.75 -3.19
CA ILE A 203 23.50 -1.52 -3.87
C ILE A 203 23.86 -2.99 -3.81
N PHE A 204 22.94 -3.82 -3.30
CA PHE A 204 23.03 -5.28 -3.38
C PHE A 204 22.27 -5.75 -4.63
N ILE A 205 22.88 -6.71 -5.36
CA ILE A 205 22.34 -7.27 -6.61
C ILE A 205 22.39 -8.78 -6.52
#